data_0294dfaa8856d36496bb199fd6e82993
#
_entry.id   0294dfaa8856d36496bb199fd6e82993
#
_cell.length_a   1.000
_cell.length_b   1.000
_cell.length_c   1.000
_cell.angle_alpha   90.00
_cell.angle_beta   90.00
_cell.angle_gamma   90.00
#
_symmetry.space_group_name_H-M   'P 1'
#
loop_
_entity.id
_entity.type
_entity.pdbx_description
1 polymer ?
#
loop_
_entity_poly.entity_id
_entity_poly.type
_entity_poly.pdbx_seq_one_letter_code
_entity_poly.pdbx_strand_id
1 'polypeptide(L)'
;ITRQEREGFAEKIRHFPFTITGTRGWQEAIITQGGVNVREINPSTMESRKKKNLYFIGEVLDVDGVTGGFNLQIAWATARAAALSAAGKE
;
A
#
# COMPACT_ATOMS: atom_id res chain seq x y z
N ILE A 1 -19.77 3.50 -10.96
CA ILE A 1 -20.39 3.76 -9.64
C ILE A 1 -20.48 5.25 -9.40
N THR A 2 -21.68 5.74 -9.08
CA THR A 2 -21.85 7.13 -8.73
C THR A 2 -21.32 7.40 -7.34
N ARG A 3 -21.11 8.68 -7.03
CA ARG A 3 -20.66 9.07 -5.70
C ARG A 3 -21.65 8.64 -4.61
N GLN A 4 -22.95 8.79 -4.89
CA GLN A 4 -23.99 8.40 -3.95
C GLN A 4 -24.02 6.90 -3.71
N GLU A 5 -23.83 6.10 -4.75
CA GLU A 5 -23.76 4.65 -4.62
C GLU A 5 -22.55 4.23 -3.80
N ARG A 6 -21.43 4.88 -4.02
CA ARG A 6 -20.20 4.58 -3.28
C ARG A 6 -20.35 4.93 -1.79
N GLU A 7 -20.94 6.08 -1.49
CA GLU A 7 -21.19 6.49 -0.12
C GLU A 7 -22.20 5.58 0.56
N GLY A 8 -23.23 5.17 -0.15
CA GLY A 8 -24.23 4.24 0.36
C GLY A 8 -23.64 2.87 0.64
N PHE A 9 -22.74 2.40 -0.22
CA PHE A 9 -22.04 1.14 -0.03
C PHE A 9 -21.13 1.19 1.20
N ALA A 10 -20.39 2.27 1.35
CA ALA A 10 -19.51 2.46 2.49
C ALA A 10 -20.30 2.52 3.79
N GLU A 11 -21.46 3.16 3.78
CA GLU A 11 -22.34 3.23 4.93
C GLU A 11 -22.87 1.86 5.30
N LYS A 12 -23.29 1.05 4.33
CA LYS A 12 -23.74 -0.31 4.58
C LYS A 12 -22.65 -1.18 5.18
N ILE A 13 -21.44 -1.05 4.70
CA ILE A 13 -20.32 -1.80 5.28
C ILE A 13 -20.09 -1.39 6.72
N ARG A 14 -20.18 -0.09 6.99
CA ARG A 14 -19.95 0.44 8.33
C ARG A 14 -21.01 0.03 9.33
N HIS A 15 -22.24 -0.08 8.89
CA HIS A 15 -23.39 -0.37 9.75
C HIS A 15 -24.06 -1.72 9.44
N PHE A 16 -23.33 -2.63 8.90
CA PHE A 16 -23.87 -3.93 8.50
C PHE A 16 -24.23 -4.77 9.73
N PRO A 17 -25.52 -5.06 9.95
CA PRO A 17 -25.96 -5.49 11.26
C PRO A 17 -25.63 -6.91 11.65
N PHE A 18 -25.34 -7.82 10.72
CA PHE A 18 -25.10 -9.21 11.07
C PHE A 18 -23.68 -9.60 10.94
N THR A 19 -22.82 -8.65 10.80
CA THR A 19 -21.73 -9.05 10.29
C THR A 19 -20.56 -9.10 11.00
N ILE A 20 -20.07 -8.03 11.19
CA ILE A 20 -18.75 -7.96 11.69
C ILE A 20 -18.86 -7.47 13.09
N THR A 21 -18.67 -8.33 14.03
CA THR A 21 -18.66 -7.94 15.43
C THR A 21 -17.35 -7.27 15.80
N GLY A 22 -16.44 -7.17 14.83
CA GLY A 22 -15.16 -6.53 15.02
C GLY A 22 -14.15 -7.10 14.06
N THR A 23 -12.95 -6.59 14.08
CA THR A 23 -11.83 -7.16 13.36
C THR A 23 -11.13 -8.16 14.28
N ARG A 24 -10.24 -8.95 13.74
CA ARG A 24 -9.44 -9.86 14.55
C ARG A 24 -8.36 -9.15 15.35
N GLY A 25 -8.29 -7.84 15.19
CA GLY A 25 -7.37 -7.01 15.95
C GLY A 25 -5.97 -6.97 15.34
N TRP A 26 -5.13 -6.20 15.98
CA TRP A 26 -3.77 -5.97 15.49
C TRP A 26 -2.91 -7.22 15.47
N GLN A 27 -3.18 -8.16 16.37
CA GLN A 27 -2.38 -9.38 16.49
C GLN A 27 -2.54 -10.31 15.29
N GLU A 28 -3.69 -10.28 14.62
CA GLU A 28 -3.95 -11.11 13.46
C GLU A 28 -3.86 -10.35 12.13
N ALA A 29 -3.59 -9.07 12.20
CA ALA A 29 -3.42 -8.26 10.99
C ALA A 29 -2.13 -8.68 10.28
N ILE A 30 -2.24 -8.92 8.97
CA ILE A 30 -1.11 -9.34 8.16
C ILE A 30 -0.51 -8.16 7.41
N ILE A 31 -1.35 -7.27 6.92
CA ILE A 31 -0.91 -6.10 6.15
C ILE A 31 -1.70 -4.87 6.55
N THR A 32 -1.14 -3.72 6.21
CA THR A 32 -1.82 -2.44 6.30
C THR A 32 -2.27 -2.04 4.90
N GLN A 33 -3.50 -1.58 4.79
CA GLN A 33 -4.03 -1.10 3.52
C GLN A 33 -3.94 0.42 3.46
N GLY A 34 -3.62 0.96 2.28
CA GLY A 34 -3.37 2.38 2.10
C GLY A 34 -1.89 2.70 2.16
N GLY A 35 -1.54 3.93 1.89
CA GLY A 35 -0.15 4.36 1.94
C GLY A 35 0.17 5.43 0.91
N VAL A 36 1.44 5.54 0.59
CA VAL A 36 1.92 6.53 -0.38
C VAL A 36 1.42 6.18 -1.77
N ASN A 37 0.85 7.17 -2.46
CA ASN A 37 0.29 6.97 -3.79
C ASN A 37 1.38 6.57 -4.77
N VAL A 38 1.23 5.38 -5.36
CA VAL A 38 2.23 4.84 -6.28
C VAL A 38 2.44 5.68 -7.53
N ARG A 39 1.47 6.53 -7.90
CA ARG A 39 1.62 7.43 -9.04
C ARG A 39 2.67 8.51 -8.79
N GLU A 40 3.01 8.77 -7.55
CA GLU A 40 4.03 9.74 -7.17
C GLU A 40 5.41 9.14 -7.08
N ILE A 41 5.55 7.88 -7.42
CA ILE A 41 6.79 7.11 -7.29
C ILE A 41 7.23 6.63 -8.67
N ASN A 42 8.51 6.73 -8.97
CA ASN A 42 9.09 6.16 -10.18
C ASN A 42 9.17 4.64 -9.99
N PRO A 43 8.46 3.84 -10.80
CA PRO A 43 8.40 2.39 -10.58
C PRO A 43 9.74 1.68 -10.83
N SER A 44 10.66 2.29 -11.54
CA SER A 44 11.96 1.68 -11.81
C SER A 44 12.98 1.92 -10.71
N THR A 45 12.86 3.04 -10.00
CA THR A 45 13.85 3.44 -9.01
C THR A 45 13.27 3.56 -7.62
N MET A 46 11.95 3.59 -7.49
CA MET A 46 11.20 3.83 -6.24
C MET A 46 11.45 5.21 -5.65
N GLU A 47 12.00 6.10 -6.45
CA GLU A 47 12.23 7.48 -6.01
C GLU A 47 10.95 8.31 -6.13
N SER A 48 10.72 9.19 -5.16
CA SER A 48 9.62 10.14 -5.21
C SER A 48 9.75 11.05 -6.42
N ARG A 49 8.64 11.26 -7.13
CA ARG A 49 8.61 12.21 -8.23
C ARG A 49 8.51 13.65 -7.74
N LYS A 50 8.15 13.83 -6.48
CA LYS A 50 7.98 15.16 -5.87
C LYS A 50 9.21 15.64 -5.15
N LYS A 51 10.03 14.74 -4.66
CA LYS A 51 11.24 15.11 -3.92
C LYS A 51 12.40 14.21 -4.32
N LYS A 52 13.47 14.85 -4.79
CA LYS A 52 14.68 14.18 -5.20
C LYS A 52 15.37 13.50 -4.03
N ASN A 53 15.92 12.35 -4.27
CA ASN A 53 16.66 11.54 -3.29
C ASN A 53 15.81 11.01 -2.13
N LEU A 54 14.48 11.00 -2.31
CA LEU A 54 13.56 10.40 -1.35
C LEU A 54 12.94 9.15 -1.98
N TYR A 55 13.10 8.01 -1.32
CA TYR A 55 12.64 6.73 -1.81
C TYR A 55 11.60 6.15 -0.86
N PHE A 56 10.64 5.45 -1.42
CA PHE A 56 9.64 4.72 -0.64
C PHE A 56 9.63 3.27 -1.09
N ILE A 57 9.71 2.36 -0.14
CA ILE A 57 9.74 0.93 -0.44
C ILE A 57 8.81 0.16 0.52
N GLY A 58 8.40 -1.02 0.07
CA GLY A 58 7.67 -1.93 0.94
C GLY A 58 6.24 -1.49 1.24
N GLU A 59 5.78 -1.80 2.41
CA GLU A 59 4.38 -1.63 2.78
C GLU A 59 3.94 -0.18 2.97
N VAL A 60 4.86 0.75 3.04
CA VAL A 60 4.49 2.17 3.10
C VAL A 60 3.84 2.62 1.79
N LEU A 61 4.09 1.90 0.71
CA LEU A 61 3.45 2.16 -0.57
C LEU A 61 2.01 1.66 -0.56
N ASP A 62 1.14 2.34 -1.28
CA ASP A 62 -0.25 1.91 -1.43
C ASP A 62 -0.34 0.76 -2.44
N VAL A 63 0.26 -0.37 -2.06
CA VAL A 63 0.25 -1.61 -2.83
C VAL A 63 0.12 -2.76 -1.85
N ASP A 64 -0.85 -3.61 -2.08
CA ASP A 64 -1.02 -4.79 -1.25
C ASP A 64 -1.32 -6.01 -2.12
N GLY A 65 -0.63 -7.08 -1.84
CA GLY A 65 -0.84 -8.35 -2.53
C GLY A 65 -1.91 -9.18 -1.84
N VAL A 66 -2.32 -10.24 -2.51
CA VAL A 66 -3.39 -11.12 -2.02
C VAL A 66 -2.99 -11.87 -0.77
N THR A 67 -1.70 -12.18 -0.62
CA THR A 67 -1.20 -12.92 0.53
C THR A 67 0.06 -12.26 1.07
N GLY A 68 0.47 -12.68 2.26
CA GLY A 68 1.70 -12.17 2.87
C GLY A 68 2.94 -12.43 2.04
N GLY A 69 2.98 -13.54 1.30
CA GLY A 69 4.11 -13.86 0.43
C GLY A 69 4.29 -12.86 -0.69
N PHE A 70 3.20 -12.44 -1.33
CA PHE A 70 3.27 -11.41 -2.35
C PHE A 70 3.71 -10.06 -1.78
N ASN A 71 3.27 -9.73 -0.59
CA ASN A 71 3.66 -8.48 0.05
C ASN A 71 5.15 -8.47 0.40
N LEU A 72 5.70 -9.58 0.83
CA LEU A 72 7.13 -9.71 1.07
C LEU A 72 7.92 -9.57 -0.23
N GLN A 73 7.43 -10.15 -1.31
CA GLN A 73 8.09 -10.03 -2.61
C GLN A 73 8.10 -8.58 -3.08
N ILE A 74 7.00 -7.86 -2.89
CA ILE A 74 6.92 -6.44 -3.21
C ILE A 74 7.94 -5.65 -2.38
N ALA A 75 8.03 -5.95 -1.09
CA ALA A 75 8.98 -5.27 -0.21
C ALA A 75 10.42 -5.50 -0.66
N TRP A 76 10.79 -6.72 -1.00
CA TRP A 76 12.15 -7.03 -1.46
C TRP A 76 12.45 -6.42 -2.82
N ALA A 77 11.51 -6.53 -3.76
CA ALA A 77 11.70 -5.99 -5.11
C ALA A 77 11.86 -4.48 -5.09
N THR A 78 11.03 -3.78 -4.33
CA THR A 78 11.13 -2.32 -4.22
C THR A 78 12.39 -1.88 -3.50
N ALA A 79 12.79 -2.61 -2.47
CA ALA A 79 14.03 -2.33 -1.74
C ALA A 79 15.24 -2.49 -2.65
N ARG A 80 15.27 -3.54 -3.48
CA ARG A 80 16.36 -3.78 -4.41
C ARG A 80 16.44 -2.65 -5.45
N ALA A 81 15.29 -2.27 -6.01
CA ALA A 81 15.24 -1.20 -7.00
C ALA A 81 15.76 0.12 -6.43
N ALA A 82 15.32 0.46 -5.23
CA ALA A 82 15.76 1.69 -4.56
C ALA A 82 17.25 1.65 -4.24
N ALA A 83 17.74 0.53 -3.74
CA ALA A 83 19.14 0.39 -3.37
C ALA A 83 20.06 0.53 -4.59
N LEU A 84 19.72 -0.12 -5.70
CA LEU A 84 20.49 -0.02 -6.93
C LEU A 84 20.50 1.40 -7.48
N SER A 85 19.35 2.06 -7.45
CA SER A 85 19.26 3.43 -7.92
C SER A 85 20.03 4.40 -7.04
N ALA A 86 19.90 4.27 -5.73
CA ALA A 86 20.61 5.16 -4.80
C ALA A 86 22.13 4.98 -4.91
N ALA A 87 22.59 3.74 -5.04
CA ALA A 87 24.02 3.45 -5.20
C ALA A 87 24.55 4.00 -6.52
N GLY A 88 23.76 3.95 -7.58
CA GLY A 88 24.19 4.46 -8.89
C GLY A 88 24.20 5.96 -9.02
N LYS A 89 23.74 6.69 -8.00
CA LYS A 89 23.71 8.16 -8.05
C LYS A 89 24.96 8.85 -7.54
N GLU A 90 25.91 8.10 -7.10
CA GLU A 90 27.19 8.68 -6.69
C GLU A 90 28.05 9.17 -7.89
#